data_f7cdff445adfb71ac32346e0e45e4725
#
_entry.id   f7cdff445adfb71ac32346e0e45e4725
#
_cell.length_a   1.000
_cell.length_b   1.000
_cell.length_c   1.000
_cell.angle_alpha   90.00
_cell.angle_beta   90.00
_cell.angle_gamma   90.00
#
_symmetry.space_group_name_H-M   'P 1'
#
loop_
_entity.id
_entity.type
_entity.pdbx_description
1 polymer ?
#
loop_
_entity_poly.entity_id
_entity_poly.type
_entity_poly.pdbx_seq_one_letter_code
_entity_poly.pdbx_strand_id
1 'polypeptide(L)'
;MITLSIVYDHRGRTQKGEEGPVELRVTVNRKPYYINTGVRVCKNRFVAGVIKDTRTTADADILNERLRTITAIVEQEVNKCLDERREIDMADIRRKVWGFGESSDSSDSSLIEWIREQVPMIKMSKATRQKYITLCNRMEEYGKLTRWKDITVESIMNFDGWLRNQDVRLTANQLQAGIEPRKMGDAGVSSYHKSLRAMLNRALKMGRIQANPYDRLRGEFRCAKRDSVDYLTEEQMKKVMELTPVRGSQAALARDLFIFQMYTGLAYSDTQRFDISQYREVDGRWRLITNRKSARAATGF
;
A
#
# COMPACT_ATOMS: atom_id res chain seq x y z
N MET A 1 -26.97 28.20 18.52
CA MET A 1 -26.04 27.72 19.57
C MET A 1 -25.17 26.65 18.95
N ILE A 2 -23.85 26.77 19.04
CA ILE A 2 -22.89 25.82 18.49
C ILE A 2 -22.14 25.19 19.66
N THR A 3 -21.99 23.89 19.68
CA THR A 3 -21.22 23.17 20.69
C THR A 3 -20.27 22.15 20.04
N LEU A 4 -19.09 22.05 20.61
CA LEU A 4 -18.05 21.10 20.20
C LEU A 4 -17.81 20.10 21.33
N SER A 5 -17.71 18.83 21.03
CA SER A 5 -17.37 17.78 21.99
C SER A 5 -16.66 16.63 21.31
N ILE A 6 -15.66 16.07 21.99
CA ILE A 6 -14.95 14.89 21.53
C ILE A 6 -15.71 13.65 21.98
N VAL A 7 -16.02 12.74 21.05
CA VAL A 7 -16.80 11.53 21.30
C VAL A 7 -16.08 10.29 20.78
N TYR A 8 -16.31 9.17 21.43
CA TYR A 8 -15.76 7.88 21.02
C TYR A 8 -16.83 7.07 20.32
N ASP A 9 -16.51 6.54 19.13
CA ASP A 9 -17.32 5.59 18.34
C ASP A 9 -18.84 5.88 18.41
N HIS A 10 -19.25 7.04 17.91
CA HIS A 10 -20.65 7.47 17.96
C HIS A 10 -21.63 6.50 17.28
N ARG A 11 -21.11 5.61 16.41
CA ARG A 11 -21.91 4.58 15.72
C ARG A 11 -21.97 3.25 16.45
N GLY A 12 -21.20 3.08 17.54
CA GLY A 12 -21.20 1.86 18.33
C GLY A 12 -20.77 0.59 17.56
N ARG A 13 -19.86 0.73 16.61
CA ARG A 13 -19.45 -0.37 15.71
C ARG A 13 -18.19 -1.11 16.15
N THR A 14 -17.49 -0.57 17.16
CA THR A 14 -16.22 -1.14 17.65
C THR A 14 -16.49 -2.31 18.59
N GLN A 15 -15.89 -3.44 18.31
CA GLN A 15 -16.00 -4.62 19.18
C GLN A 15 -15.16 -4.44 20.46
N LYS A 16 -15.49 -5.24 21.49
CA LYS A 16 -14.77 -5.19 22.78
C LYS A 16 -13.31 -5.60 22.59
N GLY A 17 -12.39 -4.73 22.95
CA GLY A 17 -10.94 -4.95 22.81
C GLY A 17 -10.32 -4.36 21.53
N GLU A 18 -11.13 -3.89 20.60
CA GLU A 18 -10.64 -3.22 19.38
C GLU A 18 -10.50 -1.71 19.57
N GLU A 19 -9.68 -1.10 18.70
CA GLU A 19 -9.56 0.36 18.62
C GLU A 19 -10.73 0.96 17.85
N GLY A 20 -11.48 1.85 18.51
CA GLY A 20 -12.56 2.62 17.92
C GLY A 20 -12.14 4.03 17.51
N PRO A 21 -12.89 4.67 16.59
CA PRO A 21 -12.61 6.03 16.17
C PRO A 21 -12.95 7.04 17.27
N VAL A 22 -12.10 8.06 17.43
CA VAL A 22 -12.40 9.26 18.18
C VAL A 22 -12.84 10.34 17.21
N GLU A 23 -13.96 10.98 17.46
CA GLU A 23 -14.58 11.93 16.52
C GLU A 23 -14.90 13.24 17.23
N LEU A 24 -14.84 14.34 16.48
CA LEU A 24 -15.31 15.64 16.96
C LEU A 24 -16.77 15.82 16.57
N ARG A 25 -17.65 15.92 17.58
CA ARG A 25 -19.06 16.25 17.39
C ARG A 25 -19.23 17.75 17.39
N VAL A 26 -19.73 18.28 16.30
CA VAL A 26 -20.08 19.70 16.11
C VAL A 26 -21.61 19.79 16.06
N THR A 27 -22.22 20.46 16.99
CA THR A 27 -23.68 20.66 16.98
C THR A 27 -23.96 22.08 16.54
N VAL A 28 -24.66 22.22 15.43
CA VAL A 28 -25.10 23.50 14.86
C VAL A 28 -26.64 23.50 14.82
N ASN A 29 -27.26 24.48 15.46
CA ASN A 29 -28.72 24.61 15.49
C ASN A 29 -29.44 23.30 15.90
N ARG A 30 -28.95 22.65 16.96
CA ARG A 30 -29.42 21.36 17.50
C ARG A 30 -29.18 20.15 16.59
N LYS A 31 -28.56 20.29 15.41
CA LYS A 31 -28.23 19.20 14.52
C LYS A 31 -26.77 18.77 14.72
N PRO A 32 -26.49 17.51 15.09
CA PRO A 32 -25.12 17.04 15.29
C PRO A 32 -24.47 16.64 13.97
N TYR A 33 -23.21 17.01 13.81
CA TYR A 33 -22.32 16.60 12.75
C TYR A 33 -21.09 15.96 13.37
N TYR A 34 -20.50 14.99 12.70
CA TYR A 34 -19.33 14.26 13.18
C TYR A 34 -18.16 14.43 12.21
N ILE A 35 -17.03 14.83 12.75
CA ILE A 35 -15.77 14.97 12.02
C ILE A 35 -14.83 13.89 12.52
N ASN A 36 -14.35 13.04 11.62
CA ASN A 36 -13.36 12.04 11.95
C ASN A 36 -12.03 12.73 12.26
N THR A 37 -11.39 12.41 13.38
CA THR A 37 -10.10 12.99 13.79
C THR A 37 -8.90 12.18 13.29
N GLY A 38 -9.14 11.02 12.71
CA GLY A 38 -8.09 10.06 12.34
C GLY A 38 -7.45 9.37 13.56
N VAL A 39 -7.91 9.68 14.78
CA VAL A 39 -7.44 9.04 16.00
C VAL A 39 -8.29 7.79 16.28
N ARG A 40 -7.63 6.71 16.62
CA ARG A 40 -8.27 5.46 17.05
C ARG A 40 -7.61 4.97 18.32
N VAL A 41 -8.41 4.60 19.32
CA VAL A 41 -7.93 4.09 20.61
C VAL A 41 -8.87 3.03 21.14
N CYS A 42 -8.41 2.18 22.05
CA CYS A 42 -9.30 1.30 22.79
C CYS A 42 -10.21 2.09 23.73
N LYS A 43 -11.44 1.64 23.94
CA LYS A 43 -12.45 2.33 24.74
C LYS A 43 -11.98 2.66 26.16
N ASN A 44 -11.18 1.79 26.78
CA ASN A 44 -10.65 1.98 28.15
C ASN A 44 -9.65 3.15 28.26
N ARG A 45 -9.06 3.59 27.14
CA ARG A 45 -8.16 4.74 27.09
C ARG A 45 -8.90 6.09 26.94
N PHE A 46 -10.15 6.07 26.52
CA PHE A 46 -10.93 7.27 26.29
C PHE A 46 -11.85 7.56 27.47
N VAL A 47 -11.54 8.60 28.25
CA VAL A 47 -12.26 8.99 29.48
C VAL A 47 -12.59 10.48 29.42
N ALA A 48 -13.87 10.82 29.48
CA ALA A 48 -14.36 12.21 29.54
C ALA A 48 -13.78 13.15 28.44
N GLY A 49 -13.65 12.64 27.22
CA GLY A 49 -13.14 13.44 26.10
C GLY A 49 -11.61 13.50 25.97
N VAL A 50 -10.89 12.79 26.83
CA VAL A 50 -9.42 12.79 26.87
C VAL A 50 -8.90 11.35 26.72
N ILE A 51 -7.80 11.21 25.99
CA ILE A 51 -7.08 9.95 25.85
C ILE A 51 -6.08 9.83 27.00
N LYS A 52 -6.03 8.64 27.63
CA LYS A 52 -5.09 8.35 28.71
C LYS A 52 -4.06 7.31 28.26
N ASP A 53 -2.86 7.40 28.83
CA ASP A 53 -1.85 6.37 28.68
C ASP A 53 -2.23 5.08 29.40
N THR A 54 -1.65 3.99 28.93
CA THR A 54 -1.69 2.70 29.61
C THR A 54 -0.27 2.25 29.95
N ARG A 55 -0.13 1.16 30.69
CA ARG A 55 1.20 0.59 31.03
C ARG A 55 2.03 0.21 29.79
N THR A 56 1.38 -0.06 28.67
CA THR A 56 2.00 -0.53 27.41
C THR A 56 2.06 0.52 26.31
N THR A 57 1.35 1.65 26.45
CA THR A 57 1.22 2.67 25.39
C THR A 57 1.27 4.06 26.02
N ALA A 58 2.29 4.83 25.66
CA ALA A 58 2.57 6.18 26.14
C ALA A 58 2.55 7.17 24.98
N ASP A 59 1.38 7.40 24.36
CA ASP A 59 1.16 8.28 23.21
C ASP A 59 0.00 9.27 23.43
N ALA A 60 -0.57 9.30 24.64
CA ALA A 60 -1.76 10.08 24.94
C ALA A 60 -1.54 11.59 24.69
N ASP A 61 -0.39 12.12 25.04
CA ASP A 61 -0.09 13.56 24.84
C ASP A 61 -0.11 13.94 23.36
N ILE A 62 0.49 13.11 22.51
CA ILE A 62 0.52 13.32 21.04
C ILE A 62 -0.90 13.26 20.47
N LEU A 63 -1.69 12.27 20.91
CA LEU A 63 -3.05 12.09 20.43
C LEU A 63 -3.98 13.21 20.93
N ASN A 64 -3.85 13.61 22.18
CA ASN A 64 -4.62 14.71 22.73
C ASN A 64 -4.25 16.05 22.09
N GLU A 65 -2.97 16.30 21.80
CA GLU A 65 -2.54 17.49 21.07
C GLU A 65 -3.14 17.55 19.66
N ARG A 66 -3.17 16.41 18.98
CA ARG A 66 -3.86 16.30 17.68
C ARG A 66 -5.35 16.62 17.79
N LEU A 67 -6.03 16.13 18.82
CA LEU A 67 -7.45 16.44 19.06
C LEU A 67 -7.66 17.92 19.33
N ARG A 68 -6.78 18.56 20.12
CA ARG A 68 -6.81 20.01 20.39
C ARG A 68 -6.63 20.82 19.11
N THR A 69 -5.64 20.47 18.29
CA THR A 69 -5.38 21.14 17.00
C THR A 69 -6.61 21.08 16.09
N ILE A 70 -7.23 19.91 15.95
CA ILE A 70 -8.44 19.74 15.13
C ILE A 70 -9.60 20.58 15.69
N THR A 71 -9.79 20.56 16.99
CA THR A 71 -10.84 21.33 17.65
C THR A 71 -10.64 22.83 17.42
N ALA A 72 -9.40 23.34 17.59
CA ALA A 72 -9.07 24.75 17.36
C ALA A 72 -9.33 25.19 15.91
N ILE A 73 -8.97 24.36 14.91
CA ILE A 73 -9.27 24.63 13.49
C ILE A 73 -10.78 24.76 13.27
N VAL A 74 -11.57 23.84 13.84
CA VAL A 74 -13.03 23.86 13.69
C VAL A 74 -13.63 25.08 14.38
N GLU A 75 -13.16 25.42 15.59
CA GLU A 75 -13.60 26.63 16.32
C GLU A 75 -13.31 27.90 15.52
N GLN A 76 -12.10 28.03 14.98
CA GLN A 76 -11.71 29.17 14.18
C GLN A 76 -12.59 29.32 12.94
N GLU A 77 -12.87 28.23 12.20
CA GLU A 77 -13.71 28.30 11.02
C GLU A 77 -15.17 28.56 11.33
N VAL A 78 -15.68 28.00 12.41
CA VAL A 78 -17.05 28.26 12.87
C VAL A 78 -17.18 29.75 13.24
N ASN A 79 -16.23 30.30 14.00
CA ASN A 79 -16.23 31.72 14.41
C ASN A 79 -16.13 32.62 13.17
N LYS A 80 -15.26 32.30 12.21
CA LYS A 80 -15.14 33.04 10.95
C LYS A 80 -16.48 33.08 10.18
N CYS A 81 -17.18 31.93 10.08
CA CYS A 81 -18.48 31.89 9.43
C CYS A 81 -19.52 32.75 10.16
N LEU A 82 -19.47 32.78 11.50
CA LEU A 82 -20.36 33.62 12.33
C LEU A 82 -20.07 35.12 12.14
N ASP A 83 -18.81 35.51 12.16
CA ASP A 83 -18.35 36.89 11.97
C ASP A 83 -18.73 37.42 10.59
N GLU A 84 -18.57 36.59 9.56
CA GLU A 84 -18.90 36.87 8.16
C GLU A 84 -20.41 36.71 7.88
N ARG A 85 -21.22 36.30 8.85
CA ARG A 85 -22.64 35.98 8.73
C ARG A 85 -22.97 35.01 7.59
N ARG A 86 -22.04 34.06 7.32
CA ARG A 86 -22.20 33.03 6.35
C ARG A 86 -22.81 31.76 6.96
N GLU A 87 -23.51 31.00 6.15
CA GLU A 87 -23.99 29.70 6.56
C GLU A 87 -22.79 28.74 6.80
N ILE A 88 -22.89 27.94 7.86
CA ILE A 88 -21.86 27.00 8.24
C ILE A 88 -21.93 25.77 7.32
N ASP A 89 -21.01 25.68 6.36
CA ASP A 89 -20.86 24.48 5.54
C ASP A 89 -19.92 23.48 6.22
N MET A 90 -20.51 22.39 6.71
CA MET A 90 -19.75 21.30 7.34
C MET A 90 -18.83 20.55 6.38
N ALA A 91 -19.08 20.63 5.06
CA ALA A 91 -18.18 20.04 4.07
C ALA A 91 -16.90 20.88 3.93
N ASP A 92 -17.02 22.21 3.98
CA ASP A 92 -15.89 23.12 3.99
C ASP A 92 -15.06 22.99 5.26
N ILE A 93 -15.70 22.97 6.43
CA ILE A 93 -15.01 22.75 7.69
C ILE A 93 -14.24 21.43 7.69
N ARG A 94 -14.86 20.34 7.20
CA ARG A 94 -14.15 19.06 7.07
C ARG A 94 -12.94 19.16 6.14
N ARG A 95 -13.06 19.88 5.02
CA ARG A 95 -11.93 20.11 4.11
C ARG A 95 -10.77 20.80 4.82
N LYS A 96 -11.05 21.86 5.58
CA LYS A 96 -10.02 22.65 6.31
C LYS A 96 -9.38 21.87 7.45
N VAL A 97 -10.15 21.13 8.23
CA VAL A 97 -9.64 20.25 9.30
C VAL A 97 -8.59 19.27 8.78
N TRP A 98 -8.78 18.81 7.55
CA TRP A 98 -7.87 17.84 6.95
C TRP A 98 -6.83 18.47 6.01
N GLY A 99 -6.70 19.79 6.00
CA GLY A 99 -5.73 20.51 5.18
C GLY A 99 -6.10 20.60 3.69
N PHE A 100 -7.39 20.48 3.36
CA PHE A 100 -7.91 20.66 2.00
C PHE A 100 -8.59 22.02 1.83
N GLY A 101 -7.97 23.07 2.30
CA GLY A 101 -8.44 24.41 2.10
C GLY A 101 -7.33 25.38 2.42
N GLU A 102 -6.82 26.04 1.39
CA GLU A 102 -5.93 27.20 1.50
C GLU A 102 -4.51 26.93 2.08
N SER A 103 -3.80 25.99 1.50
CA SER A 103 -2.49 26.33 0.97
C SER A 103 -2.57 26.05 -0.53
N SER A 104 -2.63 27.10 -1.31
CA SER A 104 -2.55 27.08 -2.79
C SER A 104 -1.31 26.33 -3.31
N ASP A 105 -0.38 25.99 -2.43
CA ASP A 105 0.83 25.24 -2.72
C ASP A 105 0.72 23.72 -2.52
N SER A 106 -0.15 23.22 -1.63
CA SER A 106 -0.09 21.77 -1.31
C SER A 106 -0.88 20.89 -2.27
N SER A 107 -1.96 21.39 -2.86
CA SER A 107 -2.73 20.61 -3.85
C SER A 107 -2.05 20.56 -5.22
N ASP A 108 -1.26 21.56 -5.54
CA ASP A 108 -0.46 21.66 -6.75
C ASP A 108 0.93 21.02 -6.60
N SER A 109 1.29 20.60 -5.38
CA SER A 109 2.56 19.90 -5.13
C SER A 109 2.57 18.51 -5.79
N SER A 110 3.77 18.08 -6.16
CA SER A 110 3.99 16.84 -6.89
C SER A 110 3.74 15.61 -6.02
N LEU A 111 2.78 14.78 -6.43
CA LEU A 111 2.57 13.44 -5.87
C LEU A 111 3.78 12.54 -6.13
N ILE A 112 4.37 12.66 -7.31
CA ILE A 112 5.48 11.82 -7.74
C ILE A 112 6.72 12.08 -6.90
N GLU A 113 7.06 13.35 -6.64
CA GLU A 113 8.17 13.73 -5.76
C GLU A 113 7.95 13.20 -4.35
N TRP A 114 6.75 13.36 -3.81
CA TRP A 114 6.42 12.82 -2.50
C TRP A 114 6.59 11.29 -2.46
N ILE A 115 6.13 10.56 -3.48
CA ILE A 115 6.34 9.10 -3.53
C ILE A 115 7.84 8.79 -3.53
N ARG A 116 8.65 9.50 -4.31
CA ARG A 116 10.11 9.33 -4.36
C ARG A 116 10.79 9.59 -3.03
N GLU A 117 10.33 10.57 -2.27
CA GLU A 117 10.80 10.87 -0.91
C GLU A 117 10.41 9.77 0.09
N GLN A 118 9.20 9.23 -0.04
CA GLN A 118 8.73 8.19 0.89
C GLN A 118 9.39 6.82 0.69
N VAL A 119 9.75 6.47 -0.54
CA VAL A 119 10.31 5.16 -0.90
C VAL A 119 11.58 4.81 -0.08
N PRO A 120 12.56 5.70 0.13
CA PRO A 120 13.72 5.42 0.97
C PRO A 120 13.39 5.19 2.45
N MET A 121 12.33 5.84 2.96
CA MET A 121 11.93 5.79 4.37
C MET A 121 11.21 4.48 4.74
N ILE A 122 10.80 3.68 3.76
CA ILE A 122 10.06 2.44 3.99
C ILE A 122 11.03 1.26 3.95
N LYS A 123 11.01 0.43 5.00
CA LYS A 123 11.78 -0.83 5.01
C LYS A 123 11.18 -1.81 4.00
N MET A 124 11.86 -1.99 2.87
CA MET A 124 11.41 -2.88 1.79
C MET A 124 12.58 -3.46 1.02
N SER A 125 12.32 -4.52 0.23
CA SER A 125 13.33 -5.12 -0.64
C SER A 125 13.69 -4.19 -1.82
N LYS A 126 14.88 -4.38 -2.40
CA LYS A 126 15.31 -3.67 -3.62
C LYS A 126 14.29 -3.82 -4.76
N ALA A 127 13.76 -5.04 -4.95
CA ALA A 127 12.76 -5.30 -5.98
C ALA A 127 11.45 -4.54 -5.76
N THR A 128 10.99 -4.41 -4.50
CA THR A 128 9.80 -3.62 -4.17
C THR A 128 10.06 -2.13 -4.40
N ARG A 129 11.23 -1.62 -4.01
CA ARG A 129 11.64 -0.24 -4.28
C ARG A 129 11.61 0.08 -5.77
N GLN A 130 12.15 -0.82 -6.59
CA GLN A 130 12.17 -0.66 -8.05
C GLN A 130 10.75 -0.56 -8.64
N LYS A 131 9.76 -1.28 -8.08
CA LYS A 131 8.35 -1.16 -8.52
C LYS A 131 7.79 0.25 -8.32
N TYR A 132 8.10 0.91 -7.21
CA TYR A 132 7.67 2.29 -6.96
C TYR A 132 8.36 3.28 -7.88
N ILE A 133 9.66 3.11 -8.15
CA ILE A 133 10.39 3.94 -9.12
C ILE A 133 9.76 3.78 -10.52
N THR A 134 9.47 2.55 -10.91
CA THR A 134 8.82 2.27 -12.21
C THR A 134 7.42 2.86 -12.27
N LEU A 135 6.66 2.86 -11.17
CA LEU A 135 5.37 3.54 -11.08
C LEU A 135 5.54 5.05 -11.32
N CYS A 136 6.46 5.71 -10.61
CA CYS A 136 6.73 7.14 -10.79
C CYS A 136 7.03 7.49 -12.24
N ASN A 137 7.92 6.72 -12.89
CA ASN A 137 8.28 6.94 -14.29
C ASN A 137 7.05 6.79 -15.22
N ARG A 138 6.16 5.81 -14.96
CA ARG A 138 4.93 5.65 -15.76
C ARG A 138 3.93 6.78 -15.52
N MET A 139 3.83 7.29 -14.30
CA MET A 139 2.99 8.45 -14.00
C MET A 139 3.51 9.72 -14.67
N GLU A 140 4.83 9.91 -14.75
CA GLU A 140 5.45 11.01 -15.50
C GLU A 140 5.17 10.91 -17.00
N GLU A 141 5.32 9.73 -17.59
CA GLU A 141 5.01 9.47 -19.00
C GLU A 141 3.53 9.74 -19.31
N TYR A 142 2.63 9.40 -18.38
CA TYR A 142 1.20 9.70 -18.52
C TYR A 142 0.90 11.20 -18.40
N GLY A 143 1.60 11.92 -17.55
CA GLY A 143 1.55 13.38 -17.40
C GLY A 143 0.27 13.96 -16.78
N LYS A 144 -0.80 13.14 -16.57
CA LYS A 144 -2.11 13.59 -16.07
C LYS A 144 -2.41 13.13 -14.65
N LEU A 145 -1.47 12.48 -13.98
CA LEU A 145 -1.60 11.98 -12.59
C LEU A 145 -0.31 12.30 -11.83
N THR A 146 0.10 13.57 -11.86
CA THR A 146 1.40 14.00 -11.32
C THR A 146 1.30 14.75 -10.00
N ARG A 147 0.15 15.36 -9.73
CA ARG A 147 -0.10 16.23 -8.57
C ARG A 147 -1.18 15.66 -7.67
N TRP A 148 -1.22 16.12 -6.43
CA TRP A 148 -2.25 15.68 -5.48
C TRP A 148 -3.68 16.00 -5.95
N LYS A 149 -3.89 17.14 -6.60
CA LYS A 149 -5.20 17.53 -7.15
C LYS A 149 -5.71 16.59 -8.27
N ASP A 150 -4.79 15.91 -8.94
CA ASP A 150 -5.12 15.01 -10.04
C ASP A 150 -5.67 13.66 -9.55
N ILE A 151 -5.63 13.38 -8.22
CA ILE A 151 -6.03 12.08 -7.65
C ILE A 151 -7.54 12.02 -7.52
N THR A 152 -8.21 11.56 -8.56
CA THR A 152 -9.64 11.28 -8.60
C THR A 152 -9.91 9.85 -9.02
N VAL A 153 -11.14 9.37 -8.82
CA VAL A 153 -11.58 8.06 -9.33
C VAL A 153 -11.44 8.01 -10.85
N GLU A 154 -11.87 9.07 -11.52
CA GLU A 154 -11.84 9.19 -12.97
C GLU A 154 -10.41 9.17 -13.52
N SER A 155 -9.48 9.93 -12.90
CA SER A 155 -8.08 9.96 -13.34
C SER A 155 -7.38 8.62 -13.17
N ILE A 156 -7.73 7.86 -12.13
CA ILE A 156 -7.21 6.49 -11.92
C ILE A 156 -7.75 5.53 -13.00
N MET A 157 -9.02 5.62 -13.36
CA MET A 157 -9.58 4.82 -14.45
C MET A 157 -8.97 5.18 -15.80
N ASN A 158 -8.77 6.48 -16.07
CA ASN A 158 -8.10 6.94 -17.28
C ASN A 158 -6.64 6.47 -17.33
N PHE A 159 -5.96 6.42 -16.19
CA PHE A 159 -4.60 5.88 -16.09
C PHE A 159 -4.58 4.36 -16.38
N ASP A 160 -5.58 3.59 -15.92
CA ASP A 160 -5.73 2.16 -16.27
C ASP A 160 -5.83 1.98 -17.78
N GLY A 161 -6.74 2.72 -18.43
CA GLY A 161 -6.92 2.65 -19.88
C GLY A 161 -5.65 3.02 -20.65
N TRP A 162 -4.92 4.04 -20.18
CA TRP A 162 -3.62 4.41 -20.76
C TRP A 162 -2.58 3.31 -20.58
N LEU A 163 -2.46 2.71 -19.38
CA LEU A 163 -1.51 1.61 -19.11
C LEU A 163 -1.75 0.41 -20.02
N ARG A 164 -3.01 0.02 -20.26
CA ARG A 164 -3.38 -1.08 -21.16
C ARG A 164 -2.94 -0.87 -22.60
N ASN A 165 -2.87 0.39 -23.03
CA ASN A 165 -2.41 0.77 -24.36
C ASN A 165 -0.89 0.90 -24.47
N GLN A 166 -0.14 0.80 -23.35
CA GLN A 166 1.32 0.82 -23.39
C GLN A 166 1.90 -0.55 -23.69
N ASP A 167 3.04 -0.55 -24.36
CA ASP A 167 3.80 -1.77 -24.60
C ASP A 167 4.64 -2.13 -23.36
N VAL A 168 4.80 -3.44 -23.16
CA VAL A 168 5.74 -3.96 -22.18
C VAL A 168 7.15 -3.63 -22.59
N ARG A 169 7.92 -2.98 -21.72
CA ARG A 169 9.33 -2.71 -21.98
C ARG A 169 10.11 -4.01 -22.01
N LEU A 170 10.71 -4.28 -23.14
CA LEU A 170 11.58 -5.44 -23.33
C LEU A 170 13.00 -5.11 -22.85
N THR A 171 13.67 -6.13 -22.30
CA THR A 171 15.09 -6.05 -21.98
C THR A 171 15.93 -6.13 -23.25
N ALA A 172 17.18 -5.66 -23.19
CA ALA A 172 18.09 -5.75 -24.34
C ALA A 172 18.21 -7.19 -24.89
N ASN A 173 18.26 -8.19 -24.02
CA ASN A 173 18.34 -9.59 -24.42
C ASN A 173 17.05 -10.07 -25.13
N GLN A 174 15.90 -9.59 -24.72
CA GLN A 174 14.61 -9.92 -25.37
C GLN A 174 14.52 -9.27 -26.76
N LEU A 175 14.99 -8.03 -26.89
CA LEU A 175 15.07 -7.35 -28.18
C LEU A 175 16.03 -8.08 -29.13
N GLN A 176 17.21 -8.48 -28.64
CA GLN A 176 18.17 -9.29 -29.42
C GLN A 176 17.61 -10.65 -29.82
N ALA A 177 16.75 -11.24 -28.99
CA ALA A 177 16.07 -12.49 -29.28
C ALA A 177 14.89 -12.33 -30.26
N GLY A 178 14.64 -11.11 -30.79
CA GLY A 178 13.57 -10.85 -31.75
C GLY A 178 12.16 -10.92 -31.15
N ILE A 179 12.03 -10.76 -29.82
CA ILE A 179 10.72 -10.76 -29.17
C ILE A 179 10.01 -9.44 -29.51
N GLU A 180 8.82 -9.54 -30.08
CA GLU A 180 8.00 -8.37 -30.39
C GLU A 180 7.37 -7.76 -29.13
N PRO A 181 7.28 -6.42 -29.04
CA PRO A 181 6.56 -5.75 -27.97
C PRO A 181 5.08 -6.16 -27.95
N ARG A 182 4.57 -6.38 -26.77
CA ARG A 182 3.15 -6.70 -26.55
C ARG A 182 2.51 -5.71 -25.60
N LYS A 183 1.21 -5.49 -25.73
CA LYS A 183 0.44 -4.64 -24.80
C LYS A 183 0.51 -5.17 -23.39
N MET A 184 0.43 -4.26 -22.43
CA MET A 184 0.47 -4.62 -21.01
C MET A 184 -0.79 -5.39 -20.61
N GLY A 185 -0.59 -6.61 -20.12
CA GLY A 185 -1.70 -7.45 -19.64
C GLY A 185 -2.13 -7.10 -18.22
N ASP A 186 -3.27 -7.66 -17.79
CA ASP A 186 -3.91 -7.40 -16.50
C ASP A 186 -2.97 -7.52 -15.30
N ALA A 187 -2.08 -8.50 -15.28
CA ALA A 187 -1.12 -8.68 -14.19
C ALA A 187 -0.15 -7.50 -14.06
N GLY A 188 0.32 -6.96 -15.20
CA GLY A 188 1.17 -5.78 -15.25
C GLY A 188 0.44 -4.54 -14.74
N VAL A 189 -0.72 -4.25 -15.32
CA VAL A 189 -1.57 -3.12 -14.94
C VAL A 189 -1.94 -3.19 -13.46
N SER A 190 -2.42 -4.34 -12.96
CA SER A 190 -2.75 -4.56 -11.55
C SER A 190 -1.56 -4.31 -10.61
N SER A 191 -0.32 -4.58 -11.05
CA SER A 191 0.88 -4.30 -10.25
C SER A 191 1.11 -2.80 -10.04
N TYR A 192 0.85 -1.96 -11.06
CA TYR A 192 0.92 -0.50 -10.93
C TYR A 192 -0.16 0.02 -9.96
N HIS A 193 -1.41 -0.42 -10.12
CA HIS A 193 -2.50 -0.04 -9.23
C HIS A 193 -2.25 -0.47 -7.77
N LYS A 194 -1.71 -1.67 -7.53
CA LYS A 194 -1.31 -2.11 -6.18
C LYS A 194 -0.28 -1.17 -5.57
N SER A 195 0.71 -0.75 -6.34
CA SER A 195 1.77 0.15 -5.88
C SER A 195 1.21 1.55 -5.57
N LEU A 196 0.42 2.12 -6.48
CA LEU A 196 -0.21 3.43 -6.29
C LEU A 196 -1.16 3.42 -5.09
N ARG A 197 -2.03 2.41 -4.99
CA ARG A 197 -2.94 2.25 -3.86
C ARG A 197 -2.20 2.18 -2.52
N ALA A 198 -1.06 1.47 -2.46
CA ALA A 198 -0.26 1.37 -1.25
C ALA A 198 0.33 2.73 -0.83
N MET A 199 0.78 3.56 -1.78
CA MET A 199 1.26 4.92 -1.50
C MET A 199 0.13 5.84 -1.08
N LEU A 200 -1.03 5.78 -1.73
CA LEU A 200 -2.20 6.57 -1.31
C LEU A 200 -2.71 6.15 0.08
N ASN A 201 -2.66 4.85 0.44
CA ASN A 201 -2.96 4.41 1.80
C ASN A 201 -1.95 4.97 2.83
N ARG A 202 -0.67 5.09 2.45
CA ARG A 202 0.32 5.74 3.30
C ARG A 202 0.02 7.24 3.44
N ALA A 203 -0.30 7.91 2.34
CA ALA A 203 -0.71 9.31 2.35
C ALA A 203 -1.95 9.54 3.24
N LEU A 204 -2.93 8.63 3.17
CA LEU A 204 -4.10 8.65 4.04
C LEU A 204 -3.72 8.52 5.53
N LYS A 205 -2.83 7.58 5.88
CA LYS A 205 -2.33 7.40 7.25
C LYS A 205 -1.56 8.63 7.75
N MET A 206 -0.87 9.35 6.86
CA MET A 206 -0.14 10.58 7.18
C MET A 206 -1.03 11.83 7.16
N GLY A 207 -2.33 11.70 6.88
CA GLY A 207 -3.28 12.81 6.80
C GLY A 207 -3.13 13.70 5.57
N ARG A 208 -2.37 13.28 4.56
CA ARG A 208 -2.18 14.02 3.30
C ARG A 208 -3.42 14.00 2.41
N ILE A 209 -4.21 12.93 2.46
CA ILE A 209 -5.50 12.79 1.77
C ILE A 209 -6.56 12.31 2.75
N GLN A 210 -7.81 12.68 2.51
CA GLN A 210 -8.95 12.30 3.37
C GLN A 210 -9.49 10.91 3.09
N ALA A 211 -9.43 10.49 1.84
CA ALA A 211 -9.93 9.20 1.39
C ALA A 211 -9.04 8.69 0.26
N ASN A 212 -8.89 7.37 0.19
CA ASN A 212 -8.22 6.75 -0.94
C ASN A 212 -9.26 6.48 -2.04
N PRO A 213 -9.13 7.06 -3.25
CA PRO A 213 -10.07 6.82 -4.35
C PRO A 213 -10.25 5.34 -4.69
N TYR A 214 -9.23 4.52 -4.46
CA TYR A 214 -9.32 3.07 -4.65
C TYR A 214 -10.36 2.38 -3.75
N ASP A 215 -10.84 3.02 -2.70
CA ASP A 215 -11.88 2.44 -1.85
C ASP A 215 -13.24 2.38 -2.55
N ARG A 216 -13.45 3.26 -3.55
CA ARG A 216 -14.61 3.24 -4.45
C ARG A 216 -14.43 2.28 -5.63
N LEU A 217 -13.18 1.88 -5.93
CA LEU A 217 -12.78 1.00 -7.04
C LEU A 217 -12.45 -0.41 -6.56
N ARG A 218 -13.14 -0.89 -5.51
CA ARG A 218 -12.88 -2.22 -4.95
C ARG A 218 -13.20 -3.31 -5.96
N GLY A 219 -12.16 -4.08 -6.33
CA GLY A 219 -12.31 -5.21 -7.25
C GLY A 219 -11.96 -4.91 -8.69
N GLU A 220 -12.05 -3.66 -9.15
CA GLU A 220 -11.88 -3.25 -10.55
C GLU A 220 -10.52 -3.65 -11.15
N PHE A 221 -9.42 -3.50 -10.40
CA PHE A 221 -8.06 -3.77 -10.90
C PHE A 221 -7.50 -5.10 -10.40
N ARG A 222 -8.36 -6.07 -10.11
CA ARG A 222 -7.92 -7.42 -9.73
C ARG A 222 -7.56 -8.19 -10.98
N CYS A 223 -6.35 -8.73 -11.01
CA CYS A 223 -5.99 -9.73 -11.98
C CYS A 223 -6.80 -11.01 -11.70
N ALA A 224 -7.40 -11.58 -12.71
CA ALA A 224 -8.04 -12.88 -12.61
C ALA A 224 -7.03 -13.92 -12.11
N LYS A 225 -7.48 -14.84 -11.27
CA LYS A 225 -6.67 -16.01 -10.92
C LYS A 225 -6.48 -16.84 -12.18
N ARG A 226 -5.28 -17.37 -12.37
CA ARG A 226 -5.08 -18.38 -13.40
C ARG A 226 -5.89 -19.62 -13.02
N ASP A 227 -6.72 -20.09 -13.92
CA ASP A 227 -7.55 -21.28 -13.71
C ASP A 227 -6.73 -22.58 -13.75
N SER A 228 -5.52 -22.52 -14.32
CA SER A 228 -4.58 -23.63 -14.38
C SER A 228 -3.19 -23.21 -13.93
N VAL A 229 -2.48 -24.12 -13.30
CA VAL A 229 -1.06 -23.99 -13.00
C VAL A 229 -0.33 -24.86 -14.00
N ASP A 230 0.53 -24.24 -14.80
CA ASP A 230 1.40 -24.98 -15.71
C ASP A 230 2.43 -25.76 -14.87
N TYR A 231 2.48 -27.05 -15.07
CA TYR A 231 3.46 -27.94 -14.46
C TYR A 231 4.07 -28.87 -15.53
N LEU A 232 5.28 -29.33 -15.27
CA LEU A 232 5.92 -30.31 -16.16
C LEU A 232 5.41 -31.72 -15.88
N THR A 233 5.09 -32.44 -16.95
CA THR A 233 4.82 -33.88 -16.85
C THR A 233 6.10 -34.65 -16.57
N GLU A 234 5.98 -35.90 -16.11
CA GLU A 234 7.15 -36.76 -15.88
C GLU A 234 8.01 -36.95 -17.14
N GLU A 235 7.37 -37.05 -18.29
CA GLU A 235 8.07 -37.14 -19.57
C GLU A 235 8.86 -35.87 -19.90
N GLN A 236 8.28 -34.70 -19.64
CA GLN A 236 8.96 -33.42 -19.83
C GLN A 236 10.13 -33.25 -18.85
N MET A 237 9.96 -33.71 -17.59
CA MET A 237 11.05 -33.74 -16.62
C MET A 237 12.20 -34.65 -17.08
N LYS A 238 11.92 -35.85 -17.56
CA LYS A 238 12.94 -36.75 -18.13
C LYS A 238 13.69 -36.09 -19.29
N LYS A 239 12.99 -35.45 -20.22
CA LYS A 239 13.62 -34.70 -21.32
C LYS A 239 14.57 -33.59 -20.82
N VAL A 240 14.20 -32.86 -19.77
CA VAL A 240 15.11 -31.84 -19.18
C VAL A 240 16.35 -32.49 -18.56
N MET A 241 16.21 -33.67 -17.93
CA MET A 241 17.33 -34.38 -17.32
C MET A 241 18.30 -34.94 -18.37
N GLU A 242 17.78 -35.32 -19.54
CA GLU A 242 18.54 -35.86 -20.66
C GLU A 242 19.27 -34.81 -21.50
N LEU A 243 18.96 -33.51 -21.30
CA LEU A 243 19.66 -32.42 -21.97
C LEU A 243 21.15 -32.45 -21.66
N THR A 244 21.98 -32.38 -22.69
CA THR A 244 23.46 -32.35 -22.57
C THR A 244 24.04 -31.01 -23.07
N PRO A 245 23.77 -29.90 -22.41
CA PRO A 245 24.33 -28.63 -22.82
C PRO A 245 25.83 -28.57 -22.59
N VAL A 246 26.52 -27.71 -23.31
CA VAL A 246 27.98 -27.54 -23.19
C VAL A 246 28.37 -27.28 -21.75
N ARG A 247 29.32 -28.07 -21.23
CA ARG A 247 29.80 -27.95 -19.84
C ARG A 247 30.33 -26.55 -19.55
N GLY A 248 29.90 -25.98 -18.42
CA GLY A 248 30.26 -24.60 -18.01
C GLY A 248 29.45 -23.50 -18.70
N SER A 249 28.54 -23.83 -19.62
CA SER A 249 27.61 -22.85 -20.21
C SER A 249 26.51 -22.43 -19.24
N GLN A 250 25.92 -21.28 -19.47
CA GLN A 250 24.74 -20.84 -18.73
C GLN A 250 23.56 -21.81 -18.84
N ALA A 251 23.42 -22.49 -19.98
CA ALA A 251 22.40 -23.49 -20.20
C ALA A 251 22.62 -24.72 -19.29
N ALA A 252 23.88 -25.16 -19.12
CA ALA A 252 24.22 -26.26 -18.22
C ALA A 252 23.89 -25.90 -16.77
N LEU A 253 24.28 -24.70 -16.32
CA LEU A 253 23.95 -24.20 -14.98
C LEU A 253 22.45 -24.09 -14.77
N ALA A 254 21.72 -23.56 -15.75
CA ALA A 254 20.26 -23.43 -15.68
C ALA A 254 19.57 -24.80 -15.54
N ARG A 255 20.00 -25.79 -16.33
CA ARG A 255 19.51 -27.19 -16.26
C ARG A 255 19.76 -27.76 -14.84
N ASP A 256 20.98 -27.66 -14.35
CA ASP A 256 21.37 -28.27 -13.08
C ASP A 256 20.63 -27.62 -11.89
N LEU A 257 20.50 -26.28 -11.88
CA LEU A 257 19.70 -25.55 -10.90
C LEU A 257 18.22 -25.94 -10.99
N PHE A 258 17.69 -26.11 -12.19
CA PHE A 258 16.30 -26.50 -12.38
C PHE A 258 16.04 -27.91 -11.84
N ILE A 259 16.92 -28.86 -12.14
CA ILE A 259 16.85 -30.23 -11.61
C ILE A 259 16.96 -30.23 -10.09
N PHE A 260 17.89 -29.47 -9.53
CA PHE A 260 18.04 -29.32 -8.08
C PHE A 260 16.77 -28.76 -7.43
N GLN A 261 16.16 -27.73 -8.02
CA GLN A 261 14.91 -27.15 -7.52
C GLN A 261 13.73 -28.13 -7.62
N MET A 262 13.68 -28.92 -8.67
CA MET A 262 12.66 -29.94 -8.89
C MET A 262 12.67 -31.00 -7.76
N TYR A 263 13.84 -31.47 -7.37
CA TYR A 263 13.98 -32.47 -6.29
C TYR A 263 13.85 -31.89 -4.89
N THR A 264 14.31 -30.65 -4.67
CA THR A 264 14.32 -30.03 -3.35
C THR A 264 13.07 -29.19 -3.04
N GLY A 265 12.32 -28.78 -4.08
CA GLY A 265 11.21 -27.85 -3.96
C GLY A 265 11.64 -26.44 -3.49
N LEU A 266 12.92 -26.11 -3.56
CA LEU A 266 13.44 -24.79 -3.18
C LEU A 266 13.05 -23.73 -4.21
N ALA A 267 12.71 -22.54 -3.72
CA ALA A 267 12.57 -21.39 -4.60
C ALA A 267 13.94 -20.92 -5.10
N TYR A 268 13.99 -20.29 -6.26
CA TYR A 268 15.26 -19.81 -6.86
C TYR A 268 16.10 -18.97 -5.90
N SER A 269 15.48 -18.07 -5.13
CA SER A 269 16.17 -17.25 -4.14
C SER A 269 16.80 -18.06 -3.00
N ASP A 270 16.22 -19.20 -2.66
CA ASP A 270 16.71 -20.09 -1.60
C ASP A 270 17.82 -21.00 -2.14
N THR A 271 17.67 -21.43 -3.40
CA THR A 271 18.72 -22.16 -4.14
C THR A 271 20.02 -21.34 -4.26
N GLN A 272 19.91 -20.04 -4.57
CA GLN A 272 21.08 -19.14 -4.62
C GLN A 272 21.83 -18.99 -3.29
N ARG A 273 21.17 -19.27 -2.19
CA ARG A 273 21.71 -19.18 -0.83
C ARG A 273 21.99 -20.54 -0.20
N PHE A 274 21.76 -21.57 -0.98
CA PHE A 274 21.97 -22.93 -0.50
C PHE A 274 23.44 -23.14 -0.16
N ASP A 275 23.68 -23.67 1.03
CA ASP A 275 24.99 -24.12 1.50
C ASP A 275 24.90 -25.60 1.81
N ILE A 276 25.92 -26.36 1.45
CA ILE A 276 25.96 -27.80 1.65
C ILE A 276 25.82 -28.19 3.15
N SER A 277 26.20 -27.32 4.07
CA SER A 277 26.02 -27.52 5.50
C SER A 277 24.55 -27.62 5.94
N GLN A 278 23.63 -27.16 5.08
CA GLN A 278 22.18 -27.31 5.29
C GLN A 278 21.69 -28.73 5.00
N TYR A 279 22.51 -29.57 4.36
CA TYR A 279 22.23 -30.96 4.12
C TYR A 279 22.92 -31.80 5.20
N ARG A 280 22.14 -32.34 6.12
CA ARG A 280 22.63 -33.05 7.31
C ARG A 280 21.87 -34.31 7.57
N GLU A 281 22.53 -35.24 8.24
CA GLU A 281 21.88 -36.41 8.78
C GLU A 281 21.15 -36.05 10.09
N VAL A 282 19.85 -36.39 10.13
CA VAL A 282 18.98 -36.21 11.30
C VAL A 282 18.17 -37.49 11.44
N ASP A 283 18.28 -38.17 12.59
CA ASP A 283 17.62 -39.44 12.90
C ASP A 283 17.89 -40.53 11.84
N GLY A 284 19.15 -40.68 11.40
CA GLY A 284 19.57 -41.67 10.40
C GLY A 284 19.09 -41.38 8.97
N ARG A 285 18.58 -40.19 8.70
CA ARG A 285 18.13 -39.76 7.36
C ARG A 285 18.75 -38.43 6.97
N TRP A 286 19.18 -38.36 5.73
CA TRP A 286 19.66 -37.09 5.16
C TRP A 286 18.49 -36.15 4.92
N ARG A 287 18.58 -34.96 5.49
CA ARG A 287 17.54 -33.92 5.38
C ARG A 287 18.13 -32.59 4.96
N LEU A 288 17.40 -31.88 4.10
CA LEU A 288 17.69 -30.50 3.76
C LEU A 288 17.01 -29.59 4.80
N ILE A 289 17.82 -28.93 5.64
CA ILE A 289 17.34 -28.02 6.66
C ILE A 289 17.50 -26.59 6.15
N THR A 290 16.41 -25.98 5.72
CA THR A 290 16.42 -24.60 5.22
C THR A 290 15.24 -23.80 5.76
N ASN A 291 15.46 -22.54 6.03
CA ASN A 291 14.42 -21.58 6.38
C ASN A 291 13.99 -20.85 5.13
N ARG A 292 12.82 -21.17 4.58
CA ARG A 292 12.26 -20.43 3.46
C ARG A 292 12.03 -18.97 3.85
N LYS A 293 12.43 -18.05 2.98
CA LYS A 293 12.23 -16.61 3.19
C LYS A 293 10.75 -16.24 3.32
N SER A 294 9.86 -16.99 2.65
CA SER A 294 8.41 -16.86 2.74
C SER A 294 7.84 -17.37 4.06
N ALA A 295 8.44 -18.38 4.69
CA ALA A 295 8.00 -18.92 5.99
C ALA A 295 8.31 -17.97 7.15
N ARG A 296 9.41 -17.18 7.07
CA ARG A 296 9.73 -16.16 8.07
C ARG A 296 8.72 -15.02 8.15
N ALA A 297 7.99 -14.76 7.07
CA ALA A 297 6.93 -13.74 7.07
C ALA A 297 5.63 -14.23 7.74
N ALA A 298 5.43 -15.56 7.84
CA ALA A 298 4.21 -16.16 8.38
C ALA A 298 4.33 -16.53 9.87
N THR A 299 5.55 -16.72 10.38
CA THR A 299 5.77 -17.27 11.74
C THR A 299 6.17 -16.25 12.80
N GLY A 300 6.23 -14.95 12.49
CA GLY A 300 6.35 -13.88 13.50
C GLY A 300 7.40 -14.09 14.62
N PHE A 301 8.47 -14.87 14.38
CA PHE A 301 9.59 -15.07 15.29
C PHE A 301 10.84 -14.35 14.81
#